data_54c2fe85c1f9e7f34e51286649b936cf
#
_entry.id   54c2fe85c1f9e7f34e51286649b936cf
#
_cell.length_a   1.000
_cell.length_b   1.000
_cell.length_c   1.000
_cell.angle_alpha   90.00
_cell.angle_beta   90.00
_cell.angle_gamma   90.00
#
_symmetry.space_group_name_H-M   'P 1'
#
loop_
_entity.id
_entity.type
_entity.pdbx_description
1 polymer ?
#
loop_
_entity_poly.entity_id
_entity_poly.type
_entity_poly.pdbx_seq_one_letter_code
_entity_poly.pdbx_strand_id
1 'polypeptide(L)'
;MKKYTTALWFLVCFMMLQMFIPFGIEQVWNATTGNSDETIEKLIIENSVPTIVVIILFFAMRWTPFTRAYMQSRPWGVFFWIVIAALGTIIPSAWLQEQLPALPNVLEQEFNDILTNRWGYIAVGILAPIGEEMVFRGAILRILLTANTQQPAPDSRQPSPIIPIAISAAIFALIHLNPAQMPHAFLVGMLLGWIYWRTGSILPTILFHWVNNSTAYVVYNLLPQSQDMKLIDLFGSERAVILSVVFSLLILLPAIYQLHLRMRRV
;
A
#
# COMPACT_ATOMS: atom_id res chain seq x y z
N MET A 1 27.19 2.53 -2.80
CA MET A 1 26.95 1.07 -2.90
C MET A 1 26.30 0.49 -1.65
N LYS A 2 26.88 0.62 -0.43
CA LYS A 2 26.33 0.00 0.82
C LYS A 2 24.84 0.28 1.08
N LYS A 3 24.29 1.46 0.73
CA LYS A 3 22.88 1.78 0.99
C LYS A 3 21.90 1.08 0.06
N TYR A 4 22.22 0.91 -1.21
CA TYR A 4 21.38 0.14 -2.14
C TYR A 4 21.35 -1.35 -1.76
N THR A 5 22.49 -1.89 -1.34
CA THR A 5 22.55 -3.28 -0.82
C THR A 5 21.75 -3.44 0.47
N THR A 6 21.68 -2.42 1.34
CA THR A 6 20.82 -2.44 2.53
C THR A 6 19.34 -2.41 2.17
N ALA A 7 18.95 -1.59 1.20
CA ALA A 7 17.55 -1.56 0.73
C ALA A 7 17.15 -2.91 0.10
N LEU A 8 18.04 -3.50 -0.70
CA LEU A 8 17.84 -4.84 -1.26
C LEU A 8 17.74 -5.90 -0.15
N TRP A 9 18.57 -5.83 0.88
CA TRP A 9 18.51 -6.71 2.03
C TRP A 9 17.16 -6.67 2.74
N PHE A 10 16.59 -5.48 2.96
CA PHE A 10 15.25 -5.34 3.54
C PHE A 10 14.17 -5.98 2.67
N LEU A 11 14.25 -5.80 1.35
CA LEU A 11 13.36 -6.46 0.42
C LEU A 11 13.48 -7.98 0.49
N VAL A 12 14.71 -8.50 0.45
CA VAL A 12 14.96 -9.96 0.53
C VAL A 12 14.44 -10.53 1.85
N CYS A 13 14.71 -9.88 2.99
CA CYS A 13 14.17 -10.30 4.28
C CYS A 13 12.63 -10.34 4.27
N PHE A 14 11.99 -9.31 3.73
CA PHE A 14 10.54 -9.26 3.60
C PHE A 14 10.01 -10.43 2.75
N MET A 15 10.56 -10.61 1.54
CA MET A 15 10.14 -11.69 0.63
C MET A 15 10.34 -13.09 1.23
N MET A 16 11.46 -13.30 1.92
CA MET A 16 11.73 -14.57 2.61
C MET A 16 10.69 -14.85 3.70
N LEU A 17 10.32 -13.85 4.52
CA LEU A 17 9.30 -14.03 5.54
C LEU A 17 7.93 -14.32 4.93
N GLN A 18 7.56 -13.61 3.85
CA GLN A 18 6.30 -13.80 3.14
C GLN A 18 6.22 -15.15 2.41
N MET A 19 7.34 -15.78 2.11
CA MET A 19 7.36 -17.08 1.43
C MET A 19 7.50 -18.25 2.42
N PHE A 20 8.43 -18.17 3.38
CA PHE A 20 8.75 -19.31 4.24
C PHE A 20 7.81 -19.49 5.42
N ILE A 21 7.20 -18.41 5.93
CA ILE A 21 6.27 -18.53 7.05
C ILE A 21 4.97 -19.21 6.61
N PRO A 22 4.30 -18.83 5.49
CA PRO A 22 3.14 -19.55 4.99
C PRO A 22 3.45 -21.02 4.72
N PHE A 23 4.58 -21.32 4.07
CA PHE A 23 5.03 -22.70 3.86
C PHE A 23 5.14 -23.48 5.17
N GLY A 24 5.71 -22.88 6.21
CA GLY A 24 5.79 -23.50 7.55
C GLY A 24 4.41 -23.72 8.18
N ILE A 25 3.49 -22.72 8.03
CA ILE A 25 2.11 -22.84 8.50
C ILE A 25 1.40 -23.99 7.80
N GLU A 26 1.54 -24.08 6.48
CA GLU A 26 0.97 -25.17 5.69
C GLU A 26 1.42 -26.55 6.19
N GLN A 27 2.71 -26.75 6.44
CA GLN A 27 3.24 -28.03 6.96
C GLN A 27 2.65 -28.37 8.34
N VAL A 28 2.57 -27.40 9.24
CA VAL A 28 1.99 -27.58 10.58
C VAL A 28 0.49 -27.87 10.49
N TRP A 29 -0.22 -27.12 9.63
CA TRP A 29 -1.65 -27.32 9.41
C TRP A 29 -1.97 -28.73 8.93
N ASN A 30 -1.27 -29.18 7.88
CA ASN A 30 -1.46 -30.50 7.32
C ASN A 30 -1.13 -31.62 8.33
N ALA A 31 -0.08 -31.42 9.13
CA ALA A 31 0.31 -32.38 10.17
C ALA A 31 -0.68 -32.47 11.33
N THR A 32 -1.36 -31.36 11.68
CA THR A 32 -2.27 -31.30 12.84
C THR A 32 -3.71 -31.62 12.50
N THR A 33 -4.17 -31.22 11.31
CA THR A 33 -5.57 -31.41 10.89
C THR A 33 -5.77 -32.67 10.03
N GLY A 34 -4.70 -33.20 9.44
CA GLY A 34 -4.77 -34.26 8.45
C GLY A 34 -5.42 -33.84 7.12
N ASN A 35 -5.70 -32.54 6.97
CA ASN A 35 -6.37 -31.96 5.79
C ASN A 35 -5.42 -31.00 5.06
N SER A 36 -5.19 -31.27 3.78
CA SER A 36 -4.40 -30.40 2.89
C SER A 36 -5.22 -29.39 2.12
N ASP A 37 -6.54 -29.39 2.27
CA ASP A 37 -7.41 -28.47 1.55
C ASP A 37 -7.17 -27.01 1.99
N GLU A 38 -7.29 -26.11 1.05
CA GLU A 38 -7.27 -24.69 1.30
C GLU A 38 -8.55 -24.28 2.04
N THR A 39 -8.42 -23.85 3.28
CA THR A 39 -9.55 -23.29 4.04
C THR A 39 -9.36 -21.78 4.20
N ILE A 40 -10.48 -21.05 4.33
CA ILE A 40 -10.43 -19.58 4.49
C ILE A 40 -9.65 -19.19 5.75
N GLU A 41 -9.78 -19.97 6.82
CA GLU A 41 -9.05 -19.74 8.07
C GLU A 41 -7.54 -19.91 7.87
N LYS A 42 -7.11 -20.96 7.17
CA LYS A 42 -5.71 -21.20 6.82
C LYS A 42 -5.17 -20.02 6.00
N LEU A 43 -5.88 -19.62 4.95
CA LEU A 43 -5.51 -18.52 4.08
C LEU A 43 -5.34 -17.18 4.85
N ILE A 44 -6.25 -16.88 5.79
CA ILE A 44 -6.17 -15.69 6.64
C ILE A 44 -4.94 -15.76 7.57
N ILE A 45 -4.64 -16.92 8.14
CA ILE A 45 -3.47 -17.11 8.99
C ILE A 45 -2.18 -16.94 8.18
N GLU A 46 -2.11 -17.54 6.98
CA GLU A 46 -0.97 -17.45 6.06
C GLU A 46 -0.69 -16.02 5.57
N ASN A 47 -1.71 -15.19 5.48
CA ASN A 47 -1.54 -13.76 5.15
C ASN A 47 -1.23 -12.89 6.37
N SER A 48 -1.79 -13.21 7.54
CA SER A 48 -1.66 -12.39 8.75
C SER A 48 -0.36 -12.61 9.50
N VAL A 49 0.03 -13.87 9.72
CA VAL A 49 1.20 -14.22 10.56
C VAL A 49 2.51 -13.70 9.99
N PRO A 50 2.83 -13.86 8.69
CA PRO A 50 4.05 -13.30 8.12
C PRO A 50 4.11 -11.77 8.29
N THR A 51 2.99 -11.10 8.08
CA THR A 51 2.89 -9.64 8.23
C THR A 51 3.11 -9.20 9.67
N ILE A 52 2.56 -9.91 10.65
CA ILE A 52 2.83 -9.67 12.09
C ILE A 52 4.32 -9.85 12.40
N VAL A 53 4.94 -10.91 11.88
CA VAL A 53 6.38 -11.15 12.08
C VAL A 53 7.22 -10.04 11.45
N VAL A 54 6.86 -9.58 10.25
CA VAL A 54 7.49 -8.44 9.59
C VAL A 54 7.40 -7.18 10.46
N ILE A 55 6.22 -6.85 10.97
CA ILE A 55 5.99 -5.69 11.83
C ILE A 55 6.90 -5.77 13.08
N ILE A 56 6.89 -6.91 13.77
CA ILE A 56 7.69 -7.13 14.98
C ILE A 56 9.19 -7.03 14.66
N LEU A 57 9.66 -7.69 13.60
CA LEU A 57 11.06 -7.70 13.22
C LEU A 57 11.56 -6.30 12.86
N PHE A 58 10.85 -5.60 11.96
CA PHE A 58 11.28 -4.27 11.49
C PHE A 58 11.25 -3.23 12.61
N PHE A 59 10.31 -3.37 13.56
CA PHE A 59 10.26 -2.55 14.75
C PHE A 59 11.41 -2.87 15.73
N ALA A 60 11.59 -4.15 16.09
CA ALA A 60 12.60 -4.59 17.06
C ALA A 60 14.04 -4.29 16.58
N MET A 61 14.30 -4.51 15.29
CA MET A 61 15.59 -4.22 14.66
C MET A 61 15.80 -2.72 14.37
N ARG A 62 14.81 -1.88 14.66
CA ARG A 62 14.82 -0.42 14.38
C ARG A 62 15.10 -0.09 12.91
N TRP A 63 14.70 -0.99 12.00
CA TRP A 63 14.82 -0.77 10.57
C TRP A 63 13.85 0.29 10.08
N THR A 64 12.70 0.40 10.74
CA THR A 64 11.73 1.48 10.54
C THR A 64 11.68 2.35 11.80
N PRO A 65 12.16 3.61 11.76
CA PRO A 65 12.10 4.50 12.92
C PRO A 65 10.66 5.00 13.12
N PHE A 66 10.19 4.91 14.36
CA PHE A 66 8.92 5.49 14.78
C PHE A 66 9.15 6.91 15.31
N THR A 67 8.72 7.91 14.55
CA THR A 67 8.94 9.32 14.91
C THR A 67 7.83 9.85 15.80
N ARG A 68 8.04 9.81 17.14
CA ARG A 68 7.13 10.48 18.09
C ARG A 68 7.00 11.99 17.82
N ALA A 69 8.07 12.62 17.34
CA ALA A 69 8.10 14.05 17.01
C ALA A 69 7.00 14.46 16.02
N TYR A 70 6.68 13.62 15.05
CA TYR A 70 5.61 13.90 14.09
C TYR A 70 4.24 13.98 14.77
N MET A 71 3.93 13.07 15.69
CA MET A 71 2.68 13.13 16.46
C MET A 71 2.63 14.31 17.43
N GLN A 72 3.77 14.68 18.01
CA GLN A 72 3.87 15.85 18.89
C GLN A 72 3.61 17.18 18.16
N SER A 73 3.83 17.22 16.83
CA SER A 73 3.48 18.39 16.00
C SER A 73 1.97 18.56 15.79
N ARG A 74 1.14 17.65 16.29
CA ARG A 74 -0.34 17.64 16.16
C ARG A 74 -0.81 17.77 14.70
N PRO A 75 -0.43 16.88 13.79
CA PRO A 75 -0.67 17.01 12.34
C PRO A 75 -2.12 16.68 11.93
N TRP A 76 -3.11 17.05 12.73
CA TRP A 76 -4.52 16.69 12.52
C TRP A 76 -5.06 17.15 11.18
N GLY A 77 -4.66 18.36 10.75
CA GLY A 77 -5.04 18.86 9.44
C GLY A 77 -4.43 18.08 8.28
N VAL A 78 -3.22 17.48 8.47
CA VAL A 78 -2.63 16.56 7.47
C VAL A 78 -3.43 15.28 7.44
N PHE A 79 -3.72 14.67 8.59
CA PHE A 79 -4.49 13.41 8.65
C PHE A 79 -5.89 13.56 8.03
N PHE A 80 -6.58 14.68 8.28
CA PHE A 80 -7.85 14.96 7.63
C PHE A 80 -7.73 14.92 6.10
N TRP A 81 -6.77 15.67 5.54
CA TRP A 81 -6.58 15.72 4.10
C TRP A 81 -6.03 14.42 3.51
N ILE A 82 -5.31 13.61 4.28
CA ILE A 82 -4.91 12.24 3.90
C ILE A 82 -6.14 11.37 3.66
N VAL A 83 -7.12 11.39 4.58
CA VAL A 83 -8.36 10.63 4.44
C VAL A 83 -9.14 11.09 3.20
N ILE A 84 -9.28 12.40 3.00
CA ILE A 84 -9.96 12.97 1.82
C ILE A 84 -9.24 12.59 0.53
N ALA A 85 -7.90 12.63 0.51
CA ALA A 85 -7.12 12.24 -0.66
C ALA A 85 -7.28 10.74 -0.95
N ALA A 86 -7.23 9.87 0.07
CA ALA A 86 -7.41 8.43 -0.11
C ALA A 86 -8.79 8.11 -0.72
N LEU A 87 -9.87 8.70 -0.19
CA LEU A 87 -11.21 8.54 -0.74
C LEU A 87 -11.31 9.08 -2.18
N GLY A 88 -10.69 10.24 -2.44
CA GLY A 88 -10.68 10.87 -3.76
C GLY A 88 -9.90 10.11 -4.82
N THR A 89 -9.02 9.16 -4.46
CA THR A 89 -8.30 8.32 -5.44
C THR A 89 -9.10 7.13 -5.94
N ILE A 90 -10.14 6.69 -5.26
CA ILE A 90 -10.85 5.42 -5.51
C ILE A 90 -11.37 5.35 -6.95
N ILE A 91 -12.27 6.26 -7.32
CA ILE A 91 -12.92 6.24 -8.64
C ILE A 91 -11.94 6.58 -9.77
N PRO A 92 -11.07 7.61 -9.69
CA PRO A 92 -10.09 7.86 -10.73
C PRO A 92 -9.11 6.69 -10.97
N SER A 93 -8.70 5.98 -9.91
CA SER A 93 -7.82 4.83 -10.08
C SER A 93 -8.54 3.61 -10.69
N ALA A 94 -9.79 3.35 -10.30
CA ALA A 94 -10.62 2.32 -10.91
C ALA A 94 -10.87 2.62 -12.40
N TRP A 95 -11.25 3.86 -12.72
CA TRP A 95 -11.43 4.29 -14.11
C TRP A 95 -10.15 4.12 -14.94
N LEU A 96 -9.00 4.54 -14.39
CA LEU A 96 -7.72 4.37 -15.08
C LEU A 96 -7.37 2.90 -15.31
N GLN A 97 -7.66 2.04 -14.34
CA GLN A 97 -7.49 0.59 -14.46
C GLN A 97 -8.31 0.01 -15.64
N GLU A 98 -9.54 0.48 -15.83
CA GLU A 98 -10.39 0.06 -16.95
C GLU A 98 -9.90 0.55 -18.33
N GLN A 99 -9.05 1.59 -18.39
CA GLN A 99 -8.44 2.05 -19.65
C GLN A 99 -7.22 1.21 -20.05
N LEU A 100 -6.68 0.40 -19.14
CA LEU A 100 -5.55 -0.48 -19.44
C LEU A 100 -6.03 -1.76 -20.12
N PRO A 101 -5.17 -2.44 -20.91
CA PRO A 101 -5.45 -3.79 -21.37
C PRO A 101 -5.81 -4.70 -20.19
N ALA A 102 -6.71 -5.65 -20.40
CA ALA A 102 -7.06 -6.63 -19.38
C ALA A 102 -5.81 -7.40 -18.95
N LEU A 103 -5.40 -7.21 -17.71
CA LEU A 103 -4.27 -7.89 -17.10
C LEU A 103 -4.77 -9.11 -16.32
N PRO A 104 -4.00 -10.22 -16.32
CA PRO A 104 -4.38 -11.41 -15.56
C PRO A 104 -4.54 -11.11 -14.07
N ASN A 105 -5.67 -11.50 -13.49
CA ASN A 105 -5.92 -11.45 -12.04
C ASN A 105 -5.67 -12.85 -11.47
N VAL A 106 -4.40 -13.15 -11.20
CA VAL A 106 -3.97 -14.51 -10.81
C VAL A 106 -4.28 -14.86 -9.35
N LEU A 107 -4.64 -13.86 -8.53
CA LEU A 107 -4.98 -14.01 -7.11
C LEU A 107 -6.46 -13.71 -6.82
N GLU A 108 -7.31 -13.74 -7.86
CA GLU A 108 -8.72 -13.35 -7.74
C GLU A 108 -9.48 -14.18 -6.71
N GLN A 109 -9.36 -15.51 -6.79
CA GLN A 109 -10.05 -16.40 -5.86
C GLN A 109 -9.59 -16.21 -4.42
N GLU A 110 -8.28 -16.13 -4.18
CA GLU A 110 -7.73 -15.91 -2.84
C GLU A 110 -8.19 -14.59 -2.24
N PHE A 111 -8.22 -13.51 -3.05
CA PHE A 111 -8.74 -12.22 -2.62
C PHE A 111 -10.22 -12.28 -2.29
N ASN A 112 -11.02 -12.96 -3.12
CA ASN A 112 -12.44 -13.14 -2.88
C ASN A 112 -12.69 -13.86 -1.55
N ASP A 113 -11.96 -14.93 -1.28
CA ASP A 113 -12.09 -15.72 -0.06
C ASP A 113 -11.68 -14.91 1.19
N ILE A 114 -10.62 -14.12 1.09
CA ILE A 114 -10.19 -13.24 2.19
C ILE A 114 -11.20 -12.11 2.42
N LEU A 115 -11.63 -11.42 1.35
CA LEU A 115 -12.48 -10.24 1.47
C LEU A 115 -13.91 -10.55 1.91
N THR A 116 -14.43 -11.75 1.63
CA THR A 116 -15.75 -12.19 2.10
C THR A 116 -15.76 -12.57 3.58
N ASN A 117 -14.59 -12.84 4.17
CA ASN A 117 -14.50 -13.21 5.58
C ASN A 117 -14.22 -11.97 6.46
N ARG A 118 -14.94 -11.84 7.58
CA ARG A 118 -14.76 -10.72 8.53
C ARG A 118 -13.33 -10.60 9.09
N TRP A 119 -12.63 -11.73 9.27
CA TRP A 119 -11.24 -11.74 9.73
C TRP A 119 -10.26 -11.32 8.66
N GLY A 120 -10.64 -11.45 7.37
CA GLY A 120 -9.87 -10.95 6.25
C GLY A 120 -9.64 -9.44 6.30
N TYR A 121 -10.58 -8.67 6.91
CA TYR A 121 -10.35 -7.25 7.15
C TYR A 121 -9.12 -6.96 8.02
N ILE A 122 -8.87 -7.82 9.03
CA ILE A 122 -7.67 -7.65 9.86
C ILE A 122 -6.41 -7.86 9.02
N ALA A 123 -6.38 -8.88 8.17
CA ALA A 123 -5.23 -9.17 7.30
C ALA A 123 -5.00 -8.03 6.29
N VAL A 124 -6.00 -7.74 5.45
CA VAL A 124 -5.86 -6.84 4.29
C VAL A 124 -6.09 -5.37 4.67
N GLY A 125 -7.05 -5.10 5.55
CA GLY A 125 -7.41 -3.73 5.94
C GLY A 125 -6.48 -3.11 6.99
N ILE A 126 -5.92 -3.91 7.89
CA ILE A 126 -5.14 -3.39 9.03
C ILE A 126 -3.68 -3.79 8.95
N LEU A 127 -3.39 -5.09 8.93
CA LEU A 127 -2.01 -5.60 9.03
C LEU A 127 -1.19 -5.27 7.79
N ALA A 128 -1.74 -5.51 6.59
CA ALA A 128 -1.04 -5.24 5.35
C ALA A 128 -0.60 -3.77 5.23
N PRO A 129 -1.47 -2.74 5.42
CA PRO A 129 -1.06 -1.34 5.40
C PRO A 129 0.06 -1.02 6.39
N ILE A 130 0.02 -1.56 7.61
CA ILE A 130 1.06 -1.31 8.61
C ILE A 130 2.38 -1.95 8.18
N GLY A 131 2.37 -3.24 7.87
CA GLY A 131 3.57 -4.01 7.52
C GLY A 131 4.24 -3.47 6.25
N GLU A 132 3.45 -3.21 5.22
CA GLU A 132 3.96 -2.73 3.94
C GLU A 132 4.53 -1.31 4.05
N GLU A 133 3.86 -0.38 4.73
CA GLU A 133 4.42 0.96 4.91
C GLU A 133 5.69 0.96 5.76
N MET A 134 5.79 0.08 6.76
CA MET A 134 7.03 -0.10 7.52
C MET A 134 8.19 -0.56 6.64
N VAL A 135 7.96 -1.50 5.74
CA VAL A 135 8.99 -2.03 4.83
C VAL A 135 9.31 -1.02 3.72
N PHE A 136 8.30 -0.61 2.94
CA PHE A 136 8.53 0.14 1.70
C PHE A 136 8.85 1.60 1.94
N ARG A 137 8.20 2.27 2.90
CA ARG A 137 8.44 3.69 3.21
C ARG A 137 9.43 3.85 4.35
N GLY A 138 9.20 3.15 5.45
CA GLY A 138 10.02 3.23 6.66
C GLY A 138 11.44 2.71 6.50
N ALA A 139 11.65 1.63 5.77
CA ALA A 139 12.95 1.03 5.56
C ALA A 139 13.52 1.30 4.16
N ILE A 140 12.91 0.80 3.10
CA ILE A 140 13.47 0.84 1.74
C ILE A 140 13.56 2.27 1.22
N LEU A 141 12.44 3.00 1.10
CA LEU A 141 12.44 4.36 0.57
C LEU A 141 13.32 5.31 1.39
N ARG A 142 13.28 5.19 2.71
CA ARG A 142 14.15 5.97 3.61
C ARG A 142 15.63 5.83 3.24
N ILE A 143 16.09 4.61 3.01
CA ILE A 143 17.48 4.34 2.64
C ILE A 143 17.78 4.87 1.23
N LEU A 144 16.87 4.69 0.27
CA LEU A 144 17.03 5.21 -1.09
C LEU A 144 17.11 6.74 -1.12
N LEU A 145 16.27 7.44 -0.36
CA LEU A 145 16.33 8.90 -0.22
C LEU A 145 17.65 9.36 0.37
N THR A 146 18.16 8.69 1.41
CA THR A 146 19.46 9.03 2.00
C THR A 146 20.65 8.69 1.09
N ALA A 147 20.53 7.69 0.23
CA ALA A 147 21.55 7.38 -0.77
C ALA A 147 21.63 8.48 -1.84
N ASN A 148 20.46 8.97 -2.26
CA ASN A 148 20.33 10.01 -3.27
C ASN A 148 20.94 11.35 -2.82
N THR A 149 20.79 11.73 -1.55
CA THR A 149 21.33 12.99 -1.00
C THR A 149 22.85 13.00 -0.80
N GLN A 150 23.52 11.85 -0.84
CA GLN A 150 24.98 11.77 -0.66
C GLN A 150 25.77 11.87 -1.98
N GLN A 151 25.11 11.98 -3.12
CA GLN A 151 25.79 12.30 -4.37
C GLN A 151 25.98 13.82 -4.44
N PRO A 152 27.22 14.35 -4.35
CA PRO A 152 27.45 15.78 -4.49
C PRO A 152 27.08 16.19 -5.92
N ALA A 153 25.99 16.93 -6.06
CA ALA A 153 25.72 17.63 -7.31
C ALA A 153 26.71 18.79 -7.41
N PRO A 154 27.36 19.00 -8.57
CA PRO A 154 28.26 20.11 -8.78
C PRO A 154 27.59 21.47 -8.57
N ASP A 155 26.26 21.52 -8.59
CA ASP A 155 25.46 22.73 -8.55
C ASP A 155 24.42 22.54 -7.41
N SER A 156 24.75 22.86 -6.20
CA SER A 156 24.01 22.96 -4.92
C SER A 156 22.48 22.63 -4.89
N ARG A 157 21.92 22.02 -5.93
CA ARG A 157 20.51 21.58 -6.01
C ARG A 157 20.35 20.24 -5.30
N GLN A 158 19.44 20.19 -4.36
CA GLN A 158 19.02 18.94 -3.73
C GLN A 158 18.58 17.92 -4.81
N PRO A 159 19.10 16.69 -4.83
CA PRO A 159 18.70 15.71 -5.83
C PRO A 159 17.22 15.40 -5.73
N SER A 160 16.57 15.24 -6.88
CA SER A 160 15.13 14.98 -6.97
C SER A 160 14.75 13.71 -6.24
N PRO A 161 13.70 13.71 -5.40
CA PRO A 161 13.21 12.51 -4.70
C PRO A 161 12.45 11.57 -5.64
N ILE A 162 12.14 11.98 -6.86
CA ILE A 162 11.27 11.23 -7.79
C ILE A 162 11.82 9.83 -8.08
N ILE A 163 13.14 9.72 -8.35
CA ILE A 163 13.77 8.43 -8.68
C ILE A 163 13.68 7.45 -7.50
N PRO A 164 14.10 7.79 -6.24
CA PRO A 164 13.90 6.93 -5.09
C PRO A 164 12.44 6.53 -4.87
N ILE A 165 11.51 7.48 -5.03
CA ILE A 165 10.07 7.23 -4.89
C ILE A 165 9.59 6.24 -5.96
N ALA A 166 9.96 6.45 -7.22
CA ALA A 166 9.58 5.58 -8.33
C ALA A 166 10.14 4.17 -8.18
N ILE A 167 11.40 4.02 -7.74
CA ILE A 167 12.00 2.71 -7.46
C ILE A 167 11.23 2.00 -6.34
N SER A 168 10.95 2.68 -5.22
CA SER A 168 10.18 2.09 -4.12
C SER A 168 8.76 1.71 -4.54
N ALA A 169 8.09 2.54 -5.35
CA ALA A 169 6.75 2.29 -5.87
C ALA A 169 6.74 1.11 -6.87
N ALA A 170 7.75 1.00 -7.72
CA ALA A 170 7.88 -0.11 -8.65
C ALA A 170 8.11 -1.44 -7.92
N ILE A 171 9.00 -1.46 -6.92
CA ILE A 171 9.20 -2.65 -6.08
C ILE A 171 7.89 -3.01 -5.36
N PHE A 172 7.21 -2.02 -4.79
CA PHE A 172 5.93 -2.20 -4.10
C PHE A 172 4.86 -2.80 -5.03
N ALA A 173 4.76 -2.35 -6.28
CA ALA A 173 3.86 -2.92 -7.26
C ALA A 173 4.22 -4.37 -7.61
N LEU A 174 5.50 -4.64 -7.86
CA LEU A 174 5.98 -5.96 -8.27
C LEU A 174 5.79 -7.05 -7.21
N ILE A 175 5.87 -6.71 -5.93
CA ILE A 175 5.73 -7.71 -4.86
C ILE A 175 4.29 -8.22 -4.69
N HIS A 176 3.31 -7.56 -5.29
CA HIS A 176 1.93 -8.04 -5.29
C HIS A 176 1.76 -9.32 -6.13
N LEU A 177 2.70 -9.61 -7.04
CA LEU A 177 2.71 -10.80 -7.93
C LEU A 177 1.41 -10.99 -8.72
N ASN A 178 0.53 -9.99 -8.73
CA ASN A 178 -0.74 -9.97 -9.43
C ASN A 178 -0.76 -8.84 -10.47
N PRO A 179 -0.59 -9.14 -11.76
CA PRO A 179 -0.53 -8.13 -12.81
C PRO A 179 -1.69 -7.13 -12.79
N ALA A 180 -2.91 -7.60 -12.48
CA ALA A 180 -4.08 -6.73 -12.38
C ALA A 180 -3.96 -5.64 -11.31
N GLN A 181 -3.23 -5.89 -10.22
CA GLN A 181 -3.06 -4.94 -9.12
C GLN A 181 -1.85 -4.00 -9.31
N MET A 182 -0.85 -4.41 -10.11
CA MET A 182 0.42 -3.67 -10.23
C MET A 182 0.28 -2.21 -10.65
N PRO A 183 -0.56 -1.83 -11.65
CA PRO A 183 -0.70 -0.44 -12.06
C PRO A 183 -1.24 0.45 -10.93
N HIS A 184 -2.30 0.00 -10.24
CA HIS A 184 -2.87 0.69 -9.09
C HIS A 184 -1.84 0.81 -7.95
N ALA A 185 -1.19 -0.29 -7.58
CA ALA A 185 -0.18 -0.32 -6.54
C ALA A 185 1.01 0.61 -6.84
N PHE A 186 1.41 0.73 -8.12
CA PHE A 186 2.45 1.67 -8.52
C PHE A 186 2.03 3.12 -8.30
N LEU A 187 0.82 3.51 -8.75
CA LEU A 187 0.31 4.88 -8.62
C LEU A 187 0.11 5.28 -7.16
N VAL A 188 -0.52 4.41 -6.38
CA VAL A 188 -0.66 4.59 -4.93
C VAL A 188 0.72 4.63 -4.28
N GLY A 189 1.63 3.76 -4.70
CA GLY A 189 3.03 3.71 -4.26
C GLY A 189 3.78 5.03 -4.46
N MET A 190 3.58 5.68 -5.61
CA MET A 190 4.13 7.02 -5.89
C MET A 190 3.59 8.08 -4.94
N LEU A 191 2.28 8.09 -4.71
CA LEU A 191 1.61 9.04 -3.82
C LEU A 191 2.06 8.85 -2.37
N LEU A 192 2.08 7.61 -1.87
CA LEU A 192 2.57 7.27 -0.53
C LEU A 192 4.05 7.62 -0.36
N GLY A 193 4.88 7.39 -1.38
CA GLY A 193 6.27 7.79 -1.39
C GLY A 193 6.45 9.30 -1.29
N TRP A 194 5.62 10.07 -2.00
CA TRP A 194 5.60 11.55 -1.90
C TRP A 194 5.17 12.02 -0.51
N ILE A 195 4.12 11.42 0.07
CA ILE A 195 3.66 11.74 1.43
C ILE A 195 4.78 11.45 2.44
N TYR A 196 5.44 10.29 2.34
CA TYR A 196 6.56 9.94 3.21
C TYR A 196 7.73 10.92 3.07
N TRP A 197 8.12 11.24 1.84
CA TRP A 197 9.19 12.21 1.59
C TRP A 197 8.90 13.59 2.19
N ARG A 198 7.64 14.04 2.14
CA ARG A 198 7.22 15.33 2.67
C ARG A 198 7.12 15.35 4.18
N THR A 199 6.75 14.26 4.82
CA THR A 199 6.47 14.19 6.27
C THR A 199 7.60 13.56 7.08
N GLY A 200 8.43 12.73 6.47
CA GLY A 200 9.42 11.91 7.17
C GLY A 200 8.80 10.87 8.12
N SER A 201 7.50 10.62 8.02
CA SER A 201 6.76 9.73 8.91
C SER A 201 5.92 8.71 8.12
N ILE A 202 5.88 7.48 8.60
CA ILE A 202 5.02 6.42 8.05
C ILE A 202 3.56 6.55 8.49
N LEU A 203 3.23 7.35 9.50
CA LEU A 203 1.87 7.43 10.02
C LEU A 203 0.86 7.96 9.00
N PRO A 204 1.14 9.06 8.25
CA PRO A 204 0.25 9.51 7.19
C PRO A 204 0.11 8.50 6.06
N THR A 205 1.17 7.75 5.73
CA THR A 205 1.12 6.74 4.68
C THR A 205 0.33 5.52 5.12
N ILE A 206 0.49 5.05 6.35
CA ILE A 206 -0.34 4.00 6.94
C ILE A 206 -1.82 4.43 6.93
N LEU A 207 -2.13 5.67 7.33
CA LEU A 207 -3.51 6.16 7.34
C LEU A 207 -4.12 6.17 5.94
N PHE A 208 -3.39 6.68 4.95
CA PHE A 208 -3.85 6.68 3.56
C PHE A 208 -4.12 5.26 3.07
N HIS A 209 -3.15 4.37 3.25
CA HIS A 209 -3.22 2.98 2.80
C HIS A 209 -4.35 2.23 3.50
N TRP A 210 -4.48 2.41 4.81
CA TRP A 210 -5.59 1.86 5.60
C TRP A 210 -6.95 2.32 5.08
N VAL A 211 -7.15 3.62 4.81
CA VAL A 211 -8.41 4.15 4.26
C VAL A 211 -8.69 3.55 2.89
N ASN A 212 -7.67 3.46 2.03
CA ASN A 212 -7.82 2.89 0.68
C ASN A 212 -8.26 1.41 0.76
N ASN A 213 -7.56 0.58 1.52
CA ASN A 213 -7.89 -0.85 1.66
C ASN A 213 -9.22 -1.07 2.39
N SER A 214 -9.51 -0.27 3.43
CA SER A 214 -10.79 -0.34 4.13
C SER A 214 -11.96 0.04 3.23
N THR A 215 -11.79 1.04 2.37
CA THR A 215 -12.83 1.43 1.40
C THR A 215 -13.05 0.31 0.38
N ALA A 216 -11.98 -0.29 -0.14
CA ALA A 216 -12.09 -1.44 -1.04
C ALA A 216 -12.83 -2.60 -0.38
N TYR A 217 -12.45 -2.96 0.87
CA TYR A 217 -13.13 -4.00 1.64
C TYR A 217 -14.62 -3.71 1.87
N VAL A 218 -14.96 -2.47 2.24
CA VAL A 218 -16.35 -2.06 2.47
C VAL A 218 -17.16 -2.10 1.19
N VAL A 219 -16.62 -1.55 0.08
CA VAL A 219 -17.28 -1.59 -1.24
C VAL A 219 -17.52 -3.03 -1.68
N TYR A 220 -16.51 -3.89 -1.55
CA TYR A 220 -16.59 -5.30 -1.88
C TYR A 220 -17.74 -6.02 -1.12
N ASN A 221 -17.90 -5.74 0.17
CA ASN A 221 -18.92 -6.40 1.00
C ASN A 221 -20.32 -5.79 0.87
N LEU A 222 -20.42 -4.47 0.58
CA LEU A 222 -21.71 -3.81 0.38
C LEU A 222 -22.26 -4.02 -1.02
N LEU A 223 -21.40 -4.21 -2.01
CA LEU A 223 -21.74 -4.37 -3.42
C LEU A 223 -21.07 -5.64 -3.99
N PRO A 224 -21.45 -6.84 -3.54
CA PRO A 224 -20.81 -8.09 -3.99
C PRO A 224 -20.86 -8.29 -5.50
N GLN A 225 -21.84 -7.69 -6.17
CA GLN A 225 -22.00 -7.74 -7.63
C GLN A 225 -20.96 -6.87 -8.36
N SER A 226 -20.30 -5.94 -7.67
CA SER A 226 -19.35 -5.00 -8.29
C SER A 226 -17.98 -5.60 -8.60
N GLN A 227 -17.74 -6.85 -8.24
CA GLN A 227 -16.44 -7.51 -8.42
C GLN A 227 -16.07 -7.64 -9.90
N ASP A 228 -17.04 -8.02 -10.74
CA ASP A 228 -16.88 -8.18 -12.18
C ASP A 228 -17.47 -7.01 -12.97
N MET A 229 -18.00 -5.99 -12.29
CA MET A 229 -18.67 -4.85 -12.91
C MET A 229 -17.67 -3.75 -13.26
N LYS A 230 -17.79 -3.23 -14.46
CA LYS A 230 -17.15 -1.97 -14.84
C LYS A 230 -17.86 -0.79 -14.18
N LEU A 231 -17.19 0.34 -14.11
CA LEU A 231 -17.81 1.57 -13.61
C LEU A 231 -19.08 1.96 -14.38
N ILE A 232 -19.15 1.61 -15.68
CA ILE A 232 -20.34 1.86 -16.48
C ILE A 232 -21.54 1.04 -16.01
N ASP A 233 -21.32 -0.19 -15.57
CA ASP A 233 -22.37 -1.07 -15.05
C ASP A 233 -22.86 -0.58 -13.68
N LEU A 234 -21.93 -0.02 -12.88
CA LEU A 234 -22.22 0.53 -11.56
C LEU A 234 -22.97 1.88 -11.65
N PHE A 235 -22.56 2.77 -12.56
CA PHE A 235 -23.12 4.11 -12.69
C PHE A 235 -24.21 4.23 -13.77
N GLY A 236 -24.41 3.21 -14.58
CA GLY A 236 -25.50 3.09 -15.56
C GLY A 236 -25.30 3.85 -16.87
N SER A 237 -24.28 4.71 -17.01
CA SER A 237 -23.95 5.40 -18.26
C SER A 237 -22.54 5.98 -18.27
N GLU A 238 -21.95 6.15 -19.47
CA GLU A 238 -20.65 6.80 -19.65
C GLU A 238 -20.63 8.24 -19.08
N ARG A 239 -21.72 8.97 -19.26
CA ARG A 239 -21.83 10.33 -18.69
C ARG A 239 -21.73 10.32 -17.17
N ALA A 240 -22.38 9.37 -16.52
CA ALA A 240 -22.33 9.24 -15.06
C ALA A 240 -20.92 8.81 -14.58
N VAL A 241 -20.24 7.93 -15.32
CA VAL A 241 -18.82 7.57 -15.06
C VAL A 241 -17.92 8.81 -15.17
N ILE A 242 -18.01 9.57 -16.26
CA ILE A 242 -17.22 10.79 -16.43
C ILE A 242 -17.48 11.79 -15.31
N LEU A 243 -18.73 12.01 -14.94
CA LEU A 243 -19.10 12.90 -13.85
C LEU A 243 -18.56 12.41 -12.50
N SER A 244 -18.62 11.11 -12.22
CA SER A 244 -18.07 10.55 -10.97
C SER A 244 -16.56 10.72 -10.88
N VAL A 245 -15.83 10.54 -12.00
CA VAL A 245 -14.39 10.81 -12.08
C VAL A 245 -14.11 12.31 -11.85
N VAL A 246 -14.86 13.20 -12.51
CA VAL A 246 -14.70 14.66 -12.34
C VAL A 246 -14.96 15.06 -10.88
N PHE A 247 -16.04 14.59 -10.26
CA PHE A 247 -16.31 14.89 -8.85
C PHE A 247 -15.25 14.36 -7.91
N SER A 248 -14.74 13.14 -8.16
CA SER A 248 -13.63 12.59 -7.38
C SER A 248 -12.34 13.40 -7.55
N LEU A 249 -12.05 13.90 -8.74
CA LEU A 249 -10.93 14.80 -8.97
C LEU A 249 -11.09 16.15 -8.29
N LEU A 250 -12.33 16.69 -8.22
CA LEU A 250 -12.65 17.91 -7.47
C LEU A 250 -12.47 17.72 -5.94
N ILE A 251 -12.45 16.50 -5.45
CA ILE A 251 -12.10 16.15 -4.06
C ILE A 251 -10.59 15.93 -3.94
N LEU A 252 -10.01 15.15 -4.83
CA LEU A 252 -8.61 14.72 -4.78
C LEU A 252 -7.63 15.89 -4.98
N LEU A 253 -7.84 16.73 -6.01
CA LEU A 253 -6.90 17.80 -6.34
C LEU A 253 -6.77 18.85 -5.23
N PRO A 254 -7.88 19.37 -4.64
CA PRO A 254 -7.79 20.23 -3.47
C PRO A 254 -7.13 19.55 -2.26
N ALA A 255 -7.40 18.24 -2.04
CA ALA A 255 -6.76 17.49 -0.95
C ALA A 255 -5.24 17.41 -1.15
N ILE A 256 -4.76 17.07 -2.35
CA ILE A 256 -3.33 17.06 -2.69
C ILE A 256 -2.71 18.45 -2.52
N TYR A 257 -3.40 19.51 -2.96
CA TYR A 257 -2.94 20.87 -2.79
C TYR A 257 -2.81 21.26 -1.32
N GLN A 258 -3.82 20.96 -0.49
CA GLN A 258 -3.78 21.19 0.96
C GLN A 258 -2.67 20.38 1.63
N LEU A 259 -2.45 19.13 1.23
CA LEU A 259 -1.34 18.32 1.70
C LEU A 259 -0.01 18.97 1.31
N HIS A 260 0.13 19.43 0.07
CA HIS A 260 1.35 20.13 -0.38
C HIS A 260 1.69 21.33 0.50
N LEU A 261 0.68 22.12 0.90
CA LEU A 261 0.86 23.29 1.76
C LEU A 261 1.17 22.92 3.23
N ARG A 262 0.55 21.86 3.75
CA ARG A 262 0.60 21.50 5.19
C ARG A 262 1.71 20.54 5.56
N MET A 263 2.11 19.66 4.63
CA MET A 263 3.22 18.75 4.87
C MET A 263 4.54 19.50 4.81
N ARG A 264 5.14 19.76 5.98
CA ARG A 264 6.50 20.29 6.11
C ARG A 264 7.39 19.18 6.63
N ARG A 265 8.64 19.12 6.15
CA ARG A 265 9.66 18.28 6.79
C ARG A 265 9.86 18.79 8.23
N VAL A 266 9.70 17.87 9.18
CA VAL A 266 10.01 18.08 10.59
C VAL A 266 11.48 17.78 10.83
#